data_b58a7ea9296ee838cdb5cebd7c470c29
#
_entry.id   b58a7ea9296ee838cdb5cebd7c470c29
#
_cell.length_a   1.000
_cell.length_b   1.000
_cell.length_c   1.000
_cell.angle_alpha   90.00
_cell.angle_beta   90.00
_cell.angle_gamma   90.00
#
_symmetry.space_group_name_H-M   'P 1'
#
loop_
_entity.id
_entity.type
_entity.pdbx_description
1 polymer ?
#
loop_
_entity_poly.entity_id
_entity_poly.type
_entity_poly.pdbx_seq_one_letter_code
_entity_poly.pdbx_strand_id
1 'polypeptide(L)'
;MNTIPGSHSDSGKPALALVRAPIAQLAAALLALTAGCFAPTATADEPTTAHHVHALKITVLVTNVGGDPHAGDGEWGYSALVEVDGHRILYDTGSSADLVLRNARALHVDLSNVDDVILSHNHYDHVGGLMALRHEFAGANPRAMSRVHVGARIFEPRLDDAGEDQNGLRLIRTQYLATGGEFIVHDKPTELFPGVWFTGPVPRPNPEKNWNPGLWLAADQGRVEDNVPEDSALIFQTDDGVVVLTGCGHAGIVNIVQYARTISGDQRLLAVVGGLHLFSASDQTLAWTGDKLKTYQIRNLLAGHCTGLEATYRLRQSTGLDRKTAVVSAVGSSFTLGAGIDPRRLAQ
;
A
#
# COMPACT_ATOMS: atom_id res chain seq x y z
N MET A 1 25.59 -51.60 35.47
CA MET A 1 26.68 -51.85 36.44
C MET A 1 27.32 -50.51 36.76
N ASN A 2 27.19 -50.18 38.07
CA ASN A 2 28.04 -49.29 38.85
C ASN A 2 28.06 -47.78 38.47
N THR A 3 27.65 -46.90 39.24
CA THR A 3 27.39 -46.58 40.67
C THR A 3 27.88 -45.14 40.90
N ILE A 4 27.01 -44.35 41.48
CA ILE A 4 27.28 -43.02 42.08
C ILE A 4 28.07 -43.24 43.37
N PRO A 5 28.83 -42.25 43.91
CA PRO A 5 28.36 -41.30 44.93
C PRO A 5 28.93 -39.90 44.76
N GLY A 6 28.36 -38.79 45.23
CA GLY A 6 27.69 -38.44 46.48
C GLY A 6 28.59 -37.75 47.49
N SER A 7 28.28 -36.51 47.88
CA SER A 7 28.34 -35.88 49.24
C SER A 7 28.50 -34.34 49.14
N HIS A 8 27.55 -33.56 49.62
CA HIS A 8 27.43 -32.89 50.98
C HIS A 8 28.59 -31.94 51.29
N SER A 9 28.37 -30.75 51.64
CA SER A 9 27.79 -29.99 52.79
C SER A 9 28.31 -28.56 52.68
N ASP A 10 27.93 -27.52 53.26
CA ASP A 10 27.10 -27.12 54.38
C ASP A 10 27.15 -25.61 54.52
N SER A 11 26.06 -25.04 54.95
CA SER A 11 25.81 -23.92 55.82
C SER A 11 26.77 -22.69 55.91
N GLY A 12 26.16 -21.52 56.02
CA GLY A 12 26.77 -20.38 56.68
C GLY A 12 26.02 -19.04 56.46
N LYS A 13 24.95 -18.81 57.18
CA LYS A 13 24.54 -17.41 57.54
C LYS A 13 25.33 -16.97 58.78
N PRO A 14 25.62 -15.65 58.94
CA PRO A 14 25.08 -14.90 60.07
C PRO A 14 24.56 -13.51 59.67
N ALA A 15 23.45 -13.12 60.16
CA ALA A 15 23.12 -12.42 61.42
C ALA A 15 23.30 -10.90 61.41
N LEU A 16 22.22 -10.25 61.68
CA LEU A 16 21.97 -8.81 61.95
C LEU A 16 22.96 -8.17 62.90
N ALA A 17 23.20 -6.86 62.68
CA ALA A 17 23.51 -5.91 63.75
C ALA A 17 22.75 -4.60 63.51
N LEU A 18 21.77 -4.35 64.38
CA LEU A 18 21.15 -3.06 64.63
C LEU A 18 22.11 -2.15 65.39
N VAL A 19 22.26 -0.91 64.93
CA VAL A 19 22.78 0.17 65.79
C VAL A 19 21.77 1.31 65.77
N ARG A 20 21.32 1.64 67.04
CA ARG A 20 20.39 2.74 67.39
C ARG A 20 21.18 4.02 67.74
N ALA A 21 20.62 5.15 67.24
CA ALA A 21 20.41 6.49 67.85
C ALA A 21 21.66 7.44 67.98
N PRO A 22 21.49 8.78 68.18
CA PRO A 22 20.31 9.46 68.74
C PRO A 22 19.86 10.75 68.00
N ILE A 23 18.71 11.20 68.50
CA ILE A 23 17.97 12.44 68.22
C ILE A 23 18.76 13.69 68.65
N ALA A 24 18.85 14.70 67.77
CA ALA A 24 19.08 16.06 68.18
C ALA A 24 18.07 16.97 67.46
N GLN A 25 17.18 17.54 68.26
CA GLN A 25 16.28 18.62 67.90
C GLN A 25 17.04 19.90 67.67
N LEU A 26 16.83 20.60 66.56
CA LEU A 26 17.00 22.06 66.48
C LEU A 26 15.88 22.64 65.63
N ALA A 27 15.17 23.56 66.25
CA ALA A 27 14.16 24.42 65.65
C ALA A 27 14.81 25.47 64.78
N ALA A 28 14.30 25.72 63.57
CA ALA A 28 14.57 26.94 62.84
C ALA A 28 13.42 27.26 61.84
N ALA A 29 12.80 28.35 62.13
CA ALA A 29 12.20 29.39 61.27
C ALA A 29 11.48 28.98 59.99
N LEU A 30 10.17 29.19 59.98
CA LEU A 30 9.27 29.32 58.82
C LEU A 30 9.72 30.50 57.95
N LEU A 31 10.20 30.23 56.74
CA LEU A 31 10.19 31.17 55.60
C LEU A 31 9.26 30.59 54.54
N ALA A 32 8.08 31.15 54.41
CA ALA A 32 7.14 30.78 53.37
C ALA A 32 7.63 31.36 52.04
N LEU A 33 8.31 30.56 51.22
CA LEU A 33 8.46 30.82 49.78
C LEU A 33 7.25 30.16 49.06
N THR A 34 6.35 30.98 48.57
CA THR A 34 5.32 30.57 47.62
C THR A 34 6.02 30.32 46.29
N ALA A 35 6.46 29.07 46.07
CA ALA A 35 6.83 28.59 44.76
C ALA A 35 5.51 28.40 43.96
N GLY A 36 5.22 29.38 43.09
CA GLY A 36 4.19 29.20 42.08
C GLY A 36 4.55 28.03 41.18
N CYS A 37 3.85 26.90 41.35
CA CYS A 37 3.85 25.82 40.36
C CYS A 37 3.21 26.37 39.07
N PHE A 38 4.07 26.90 38.15
CA PHE A 38 3.66 26.94 36.76
C PHE A 38 3.66 25.48 36.25
N ALA A 39 2.51 24.86 36.28
CA ALA A 39 2.28 23.65 35.46
C ALA A 39 2.44 24.09 33.98
N PRO A 40 3.26 23.41 33.18
CA PRO A 40 3.24 23.65 31.76
C PRO A 40 1.80 23.34 31.28
N THR A 41 1.08 24.34 30.79
CA THR A 41 -0.13 24.13 30.02
C THR A 41 0.29 23.30 28.81
N ALA A 42 -0.07 22.02 28.82
CA ALA A 42 -0.06 21.21 27.62
C ALA A 42 -0.92 21.99 26.63
N THR A 43 -0.28 22.57 25.62
CA THR A 43 -0.98 23.04 24.43
C THR A 43 -1.68 21.81 23.89
N ALA A 44 -3.02 21.79 24.00
CA ALA A 44 -3.81 20.80 23.26
C ALA A 44 -3.36 20.98 21.79
N ASP A 45 -2.85 19.89 21.19
CA ASP A 45 -2.64 19.86 19.75
C ASP A 45 -3.98 20.30 19.13
N GLU A 46 -3.96 21.38 18.37
CA GLU A 46 -5.10 21.72 17.56
C GLU A 46 -5.43 20.48 16.72
N PRO A 47 -6.72 20.09 16.64
CA PRO A 47 -7.10 18.98 15.79
C PRO A 47 -6.57 19.30 14.38
N THR A 48 -5.58 18.56 13.90
CA THR A 48 -5.10 18.64 12.53
C THR A 48 -6.34 18.45 11.66
N THR A 49 -6.80 19.51 10.99
CA THR A 49 -7.91 19.42 10.06
C THR A 49 -7.52 18.40 9.01
N ALA A 50 -8.26 17.29 8.96
CA ALA A 50 -8.01 16.25 7.99
C ALA A 50 -8.09 16.87 6.59
N HIS A 51 -7.05 16.72 5.79
CA HIS A 51 -7.03 17.18 4.40
C HIS A 51 -7.95 16.28 3.57
N HIS A 52 -8.81 16.88 2.75
CA HIS A 52 -9.68 16.17 1.83
C HIS A 52 -9.33 16.51 0.38
N VAL A 53 -9.41 15.51 -0.46
CA VAL A 53 -9.30 15.60 -1.92
C VAL A 53 -10.64 16.10 -2.47
N HIS A 54 -10.59 17.13 -3.32
CA HIS A 54 -11.78 17.75 -3.91
C HIS A 54 -11.99 17.36 -5.38
N ALA A 55 -10.92 17.02 -6.09
CA ALA A 55 -10.97 16.55 -7.48
C ALA A 55 -10.10 15.30 -7.63
N LEU A 56 -10.69 14.21 -8.09
CA LEU A 56 -9.99 12.95 -8.32
C LEU A 56 -10.48 12.29 -9.59
N LYS A 57 -9.55 11.92 -10.47
CA LYS A 57 -9.79 11.02 -11.59
C LYS A 57 -8.67 9.98 -11.66
N ILE A 58 -9.05 8.71 -11.72
CA ILE A 58 -8.15 7.57 -11.89
C ILE A 58 -8.48 6.96 -13.25
N THR A 59 -7.54 7.02 -14.20
CA THR A 59 -7.70 6.47 -15.56
C THR A 59 -6.80 5.26 -15.74
N VAL A 60 -7.37 4.10 -16.05
CA VAL A 60 -6.63 2.84 -16.26
C VAL A 60 -5.93 2.89 -17.62
N LEU A 61 -4.59 2.75 -17.61
CA LEU A 61 -3.76 2.76 -18.82
C LEU A 61 -3.40 1.35 -19.27
N VAL A 62 -3.20 0.41 -18.33
CA VAL A 62 -2.89 -1.00 -18.60
C VAL A 62 -3.74 -1.88 -17.70
N THR A 63 -4.39 -2.85 -18.29
CA THR A 63 -5.10 -3.98 -17.66
C THR A 63 -5.35 -5.05 -18.73
N ASN A 64 -5.90 -6.22 -18.35
CA ASN A 64 -6.05 -7.36 -19.25
C ASN A 64 -7.09 -7.16 -20.38
N VAL A 65 -7.97 -6.17 -20.27
CA VAL A 65 -9.11 -5.96 -21.18
C VAL A 65 -8.94 -4.64 -21.94
N GLY A 66 -9.02 -4.69 -23.28
CA GLY A 66 -9.14 -3.49 -24.09
C GLY A 66 -10.46 -2.76 -23.80
N GLY A 67 -10.45 -1.42 -23.82
CA GLY A 67 -11.63 -0.62 -23.48
C GLY A 67 -12.55 -0.35 -24.66
N ASP A 68 -11.97 -0.07 -25.81
CA ASP A 68 -12.65 0.21 -27.07
C ASP A 68 -11.96 -0.52 -28.22
N PRO A 69 -12.64 -0.84 -29.33
CA PRO A 69 -12.07 -1.63 -30.42
C PRO A 69 -10.82 -1.03 -31.08
N HIS A 70 -10.57 0.26 -30.90
CA HIS A 70 -9.48 1.00 -31.54
C HIS A 70 -8.68 1.87 -30.56
N ALA A 71 -8.84 1.69 -29.25
CA ALA A 71 -8.19 2.54 -28.24
C ALA A 71 -7.63 1.70 -27.10
N GLY A 72 -6.34 1.38 -27.23
CA GLY A 72 -5.55 0.71 -26.21
C GLY A 72 -5.58 -0.83 -26.30
N ASP A 73 -4.40 -1.38 -26.02
CA ASP A 73 -4.15 -2.82 -26.00
C ASP A 73 -4.24 -3.35 -24.56
N GLY A 74 -4.98 -4.46 -24.36
CA GLY A 74 -4.99 -5.19 -23.09
C GLY A 74 -3.77 -6.10 -22.97
N GLU A 75 -3.21 -6.19 -21.77
CA GLU A 75 -2.09 -7.07 -21.44
C GLU A 75 -2.12 -7.45 -19.96
N TRP A 76 -1.50 -8.58 -19.60
CA TRP A 76 -1.29 -8.92 -18.20
C TRP A 76 -0.37 -7.89 -17.54
N GLY A 77 -0.93 -7.05 -16.68
CA GLY A 77 -0.25 -5.97 -15.97
C GLY A 77 -1.22 -4.89 -15.54
N TYR A 78 -0.73 -3.93 -14.78
CA TYR A 78 -1.52 -2.81 -14.31
C TYR A 78 -0.76 -1.49 -14.43
N SER A 79 -1.47 -0.45 -14.85
CA SER A 79 -1.04 0.95 -14.73
C SER A 79 -2.25 1.87 -14.76
N ALA A 80 -2.21 2.94 -13.97
CA ALA A 80 -3.24 3.96 -13.96
C ALA A 80 -2.63 5.37 -13.80
N LEU A 81 -3.18 6.36 -14.52
CA LEU A 81 -2.91 7.76 -14.24
C LEU A 81 -3.90 8.25 -13.19
N VAL A 82 -3.36 8.85 -12.14
CA VAL A 82 -4.11 9.56 -11.10
C VAL A 82 -3.96 11.06 -11.31
N GLU A 83 -5.07 11.76 -11.42
CA GLU A 83 -5.17 13.23 -11.46
C GLU A 83 -5.93 13.65 -10.19
N VAL A 84 -5.27 14.38 -9.30
CA VAL A 84 -5.80 14.70 -7.96
C VAL A 84 -5.41 16.13 -7.56
N ASP A 85 -6.38 17.02 -7.39
CA ASP A 85 -6.19 18.42 -6.95
C ASP A 85 -5.01 19.14 -7.62
N GLY A 86 -4.85 18.93 -8.95
CA GLY A 86 -3.78 19.51 -9.76
C GLY A 86 -2.46 18.72 -9.76
N HIS A 87 -2.33 17.66 -8.95
CA HIS A 87 -1.20 16.74 -8.99
C HIS A 87 -1.47 15.58 -9.94
N ARG A 88 -0.38 14.97 -10.45
CA ARG A 88 -0.46 13.83 -11.36
C ARG A 88 0.52 12.76 -10.90
N ILE A 89 0.05 11.53 -10.76
CA ILE A 89 0.82 10.38 -10.30
C ILE A 89 0.59 9.24 -11.30
N LEU A 90 1.65 8.57 -11.74
CA LEU A 90 1.53 7.29 -12.42
C LEU A 90 1.59 6.18 -11.38
N TYR A 91 0.54 5.37 -11.31
CA TYR A 91 0.46 4.21 -10.42
C TYR A 91 0.73 2.94 -11.21
N ASP A 92 1.82 2.24 -10.90
CA ASP A 92 2.41 1.11 -11.62
C ASP A 92 2.71 1.40 -13.12
N THR A 93 3.46 0.53 -13.76
CA THR A 93 4.00 0.78 -15.10
C THR A 93 3.78 -0.37 -16.09
N GLY A 94 2.91 -1.34 -15.77
CA GLY A 94 2.62 -2.48 -16.64
C GLY A 94 3.79 -3.46 -16.79
N SER A 95 3.62 -4.48 -17.65
CA SER A 95 4.62 -5.52 -17.91
C SER A 95 5.52 -5.18 -19.10
N SER A 96 4.94 -4.70 -20.19
CA SER A 96 5.69 -4.36 -21.39
C SER A 96 6.31 -2.97 -21.30
N ALA A 97 7.54 -2.85 -21.78
CA ALA A 97 8.33 -1.62 -21.68
C ALA A 97 7.65 -0.38 -22.30
N ASP A 98 6.85 -0.56 -23.36
CA ASP A 98 6.24 0.52 -24.14
C ASP A 98 4.71 0.57 -24.10
N LEU A 99 4.05 -0.41 -23.47
CA LEU A 99 2.59 -0.51 -23.53
C LEU A 99 1.87 0.69 -22.89
N VAL A 100 2.35 1.15 -21.74
CA VAL A 100 1.79 2.37 -21.11
C VAL A 100 1.88 3.56 -22.06
N LEU A 101 3.01 3.73 -22.77
CA LEU A 101 3.19 4.79 -23.76
C LEU A 101 2.23 4.66 -24.94
N ARG A 102 2.06 3.45 -25.50
CA ARG A 102 1.13 3.21 -26.61
C ARG A 102 -0.31 3.50 -26.19
N ASN A 103 -0.72 2.98 -25.05
CA ASN A 103 -2.07 3.19 -24.54
C ASN A 103 -2.33 4.65 -24.17
N ALA A 104 -1.37 5.33 -23.54
CA ALA A 104 -1.50 6.76 -23.26
C ALA A 104 -1.70 7.57 -24.54
N ARG A 105 -0.92 7.28 -25.59
CA ARG A 105 -1.09 7.92 -26.92
C ARG A 105 -2.47 7.63 -27.53
N ALA A 106 -2.90 6.36 -27.51
CA ALA A 106 -4.22 5.96 -28.03
C ALA A 106 -5.39 6.60 -27.29
N LEU A 107 -5.23 6.87 -25.99
CA LEU A 107 -6.21 7.54 -25.12
C LEU A 107 -6.05 9.07 -25.09
N HIS A 108 -5.09 9.64 -25.84
CA HIS A 108 -4.74 11.07 -25.81
C HIS A 108 -4.38 11.57 -24.40
N VAL A 109 -3.70 10.73 -23.61
CA VAL A 109 -3.20 11.05 -22.28
C VAL A 109 -1.73 11.47 -22.39
N ASP A 110 -1.41 12.69 -21.96
CA ASP A 110 -0.03 13.18 -21.87
C ASP A 110 0.59 12.75 -20.53
N LEU A 111 1.73 12.10 -20.53
CA LEU A 111 2.49 11.69 -19.34
C LEU A 111 3.77 12.51 -19.11
N SER A 112 4.07 13.49 -19.97
CA SER A 112 5.35 14.23 -19.97
C SER A 112 5.60 15.06 -18.69
N ASN A 113 4.53 15.41 -17.96
CA ASN A 113 4.58 16.22 -16.74
C ASN A 113 4.17 15.41 -15.48
N VAL A 114 4.35 14.11 -15.49
CA VAL A 114 4.16 13.25 -14.33
C VAL A 114 5.51 13.03 -13.66
N ASP A 115 5.74 13.66 -12.52
CA ASP A 115 7.00 13.57 -11.79
C ASP A 115 7.05 12.34 -10.86
N ASP A 116 5.89 11.99 -10.27
CA ASP A 116 5.75 10.96 -9.26
C ASP A 116 5.23 9.65 -9.85
N VAL A 117 5.91 8.55 -9.55
CA VAL A 117 5.50 7.17 -9.86
C VAL A 117 5.31 6.43 -8.54
N ILE A 118 4.24 5.67 -8.43
CA ILE A 118 4.06 4.68 -7.37
C ILE A 118 4.33 3.31 -7.96
N LEU A 119 5.14 2.49 -7.31
CA LEU A 119 5.18 1.06 -7.56
C LEU A 119 4.57 0.34 -6.36
N SER A 120 3.45 -0.32 -6.59
CA SER A 120 2.69 -1.01 -5.55
C SER A 120 3.46 -2.16 -4.92
N HIS A 121 4.20 -2.91 -5.74
CA HIS A 121 5.07 -4.03 -5.37
C HIS A 121 6.08 -4.34 -6.49
N ASN A 122 6.91 -5.38 -6.34
CA ASN A 122 8.05 -5.63 -7.22
C ASN A 122 7.80 -6.54 -8.43
N HIS A 123 6.58 -7.04 -8.65
CA HIS A 123 6.30 -7.95 -9.77
C HIS A 123 6.48 -7.26 -11.12
N TYR A 124 6.96 -8.04 -12.11
CA TYR A 124 7.34 -7.53 -13.43
C TYR A 124 6.20 -6.82 -14.16
N ASP A 125 4.98 -7.28 -13.95
CA ASP A 125 3.76 -6.76 -14.58
C ASP A 125 3.24 -5.45 -13.97
N HIS A 126 4.01 -4.90 -13.00
CA HIS A 126 3.80 -3.58 -12.39
C HIS A 126 4.99 -2.64 -12.59
N VAL A 127 6.18 -3.19 -12.84
CA VAL A 127 7.43 -2.39 -12.90
C VAL A 127 8.06 -2.35 -14.28
N GLY A 128 7.58 -3.16 -15.24
CA GLY A 128 8.23 -3.40 -16.54
C GLY A 128 8.39 -2.17 -17.43
N GLY A 129 7.48 -1.21 -17.35
CA GLY A 129 7.51 0.02 -18.15
C GLY A 129 8.37 1.15 -17.58
N LEU A 130 8.84 1.06 -16.33
CA LEU A 130 9.48 2.18 -15.63
C LEU A 130 10.64 2.80 -16.41
N MET A 131 11.58 1.98 -16.89
CA MET A 131 12.76 2.47 -17.61
C MET A 131 12.41 3.11 -18.95
N ALA A 132 11.47 2.53 -19.70
CA ALA A 132 11.04 3.08 -20.99
C ALA A 132 10.36 4.43 -20.83
N LEU A 133 9.47 4.56 -19.83
CA LEU A 133 8.81 5.82 -19.48
C LEU A 133 9.81 6.89 -19.07
N ARG A 134 10.77 6.54 -18.22
CA ARG A 134 11.82 7.47 -17.81
C ARG A 134 12.68 7.93 -19.00
N HIS A 135 13.09 7.02 -19.90
CA HIS A 135 13.88 7.36 -21.08
C HIS A 135 13.10 8.22 -22.08
N GLU A 136 11.79 7.96 -22.26
CA GLU A 136 10.96 8.73 -23.20
C GLU A 136 10.89 10.22 -22.80
N PHE A 137 10.74 10.52 -21.53
CA PHE A 137 10.42 11.87 -21.09
C PHE A 137 11.60 12.64 -20.47
N ALA A 138 12.61 11.95 -19.91
CA ALA A 138 13.68 12.62 -19.15
C ALA A 138 14.51 13.61 -19.99
N GLY A 139 14.64 13.39 -21.30
CA GLY A 139 15.37 14.29 -22.18
C GLY A 139 14.72 15.64 -22.37
N ALA A 140 13.40 15.70 -22.37
CA ALA A 140 12.60 16.94 -22.48
C ALA A 140 12.25 17.54 -21.11
N ASN A 141 11.95 16.67 -20.14
CA ASN A 141 11.63 17.05 -18.76
C ASN A 141 12.40 16.16 -17.78
N PRO A 142 13.54 16.60 -17.23
CA PRO A 142 14.34 15.79 -16.29
C PRO A 142 13.59 15.36 -15.04
N ARG A 143 12.49 16.02 -14.66
CA ARG A 143 11.65 15.65 -13.53
C ARG A 143 10.64 14.56 -13.86
N ALA A 144 10.28 14.38 -15.13
CA ALA A 144 9.28 13.37 -15.51
C ALA A 144 9.71 11.98 -15.06
N MET A 145 8.81 11.27 -14.36
CA MET A 145 9.05 9.94 -13.78
C MET A 145 10.35 9.87 -12.95
N SER A 146 10.71 10.94 -12.23
CA SER A 146 11.97 11.00 -11.49
C SER A 146 11.87 10.57 -10.02
N ARG A 147 10.68 10.60 -9.43
CA ARG A 147 10.45 10.17 -8.04
C ARG A 147 9.58 8.92 -8.02
N VAL A 148 10.16 7.81 -7.58
CA VAL A 148 9.44 6.53 -7.47
C VAL A 148 9.23 6.20 -6.00
N HIS A 149 7.97 6.25 -5.56
CA HIS A 149 7.55 5.89 -4.22
C HIS A 149 7.31 4.39 -4.13
N VAL A 150 7.87 3.75 -3.13
CA VAL A 150 7.84 2.29 -2.96
C VAL A 150 7.67 1.90 -1.49
N GLY A 151 7.06 0.75 -1.22
CA GLY A 151 7.02 0.16 0.11
C GLY A 151 8.38 -0.38 0.54
N ALA A 152 8.65 -0.34 1.85
CA ALA A 152 9.84 -0.97 2.42
C ALA A 152 9.90 -2.46 2.04
N ARG A 153 11.12 -3.00 1.88
CA ARG A 153 11.42 -4.37 1.49
C ARG A 153 11.27 -4.68 -0.01
N ILE A 154 10.85 -3.74 -0.86
CA ILE A 154 10.66 -3.95 -2.30
C ILE A 154 11.94 -4.41 -3.02
N PHE A 155 13.11 -4.04 -2.51
CA PHE A 155 14.41 -4.41 -3.06
C PHE A 155 15.03 -5.65 -2.40
N GLU A 156 14.33 -6.37 -1.54
CA GLU A 156 14.83 -7.64 -1.02
C GLU A 156 14.88 -8.70 -2.12
N PRO A 157 15.87 -9.61 -2.12
CA PRO A 157 15.90 -10.73 -3.05
C PRO A 157 14.64 -11.59 -2.95
N ARG A 158 14.13 -12.03 -4.10
CA ARG A 158 13.05 -13.01 -4.22
C ARG A 158 13.63 -14.27 -4.81
N LEU A 159 13.99 -15.22 -3.94
CA LEU A 159 14.71 -16.42 -4.34
C LEU A 159 13.73 -17.49 -4.83
N ASP A 160 14.01 -18.09 -5.97
CA ASP A 160 13.35 -19.31 -6.42
C ASP A 160 13.90 -20.55 -5.66
N ASP A 161 13.43 -21.74 -6.04
CA ASP A 161 13.87 -22.99 -5.41
C ASP A 161 15.35 -23.31 -5.68
N ALA A 162 15.92 -22.80 -6.76
CA ALA A 162 17.34 -22.90 -7.08
C ALA A 162 18.20 -21.87 -6.32
N GLY A 163 17.58 -20.88 -5.68
CA GLY A 163 18.24 -19.80 -4.97
C GLY A 163 18.58 -18.61 -5.85
N GLU A 164 18.08 -18.56 -7.08
CA GLU A 164 18.27 -17.45 -8.00
C GLU A 164 17.29 -16.29 -7.69
N ASP A 165 17.80 -15.07 -7.75
CA ASP A 165 17.01 -13.87 -7.44
C ASP A 165 16.10 -13.47 -8.61
N GLN A 166 14.80 -13.54 -8.39
CA GLN A 166 13.75 -13.20 -9.35
C GLN A 166 13.25 -11.75 -9.25
N ASN A 167 13.82 -10.93 -8.36
CA ASN A 167 13.42 -9.53 -8.22
C ASN A 167 14.01 -8.65 -9.34
N GLY A 168 13.27 -8.51 -10.45
CA GLY A 168 13.68 -7.73 -11.61
C GLY A 168 13.91 -6.24 -11.32
N LEU A 169 13.22 -5.67 -10.34
CA LEU A 169 13.39 -4.26 -9.96
C LEU A 169 14.79 -3.97 -9.40
N ARG A 170 15.42 -4.93 -8.74
CA ARG A 170 16.82 -4.80 -8.27
C ARG A 170 17.80 -4.66 -9.43
N LEU A 171 17.54 -5.36 -10.54
CA LEU A 171 18.41 -5.32 -11.72
C LEU A 171 18.40 -3.93 -12.37
N ILE A 172 17.24 -3.28 -12.45
CA ILE A 172 17.12 -1.97 -13.08
C ILE A 172 17.42 -0.80 -12.15
N ARG A 173 17.49 -1.04 -10.82
CA ARG A 173 17.68 0.02 -9.82
C ARG A 173 18.86 0.93 -10.13
N THR A 174 20.04 0.36 -10.40
CA THR A 174 21.25 1.14 -10.69
C THR A 174 21.11 1.94 -11.99
N GLN A 175 20.50 1.36 -13.01
CA GLN A 175 20.26 2.03 -14.28
C GLN A 175 19.28 3.20 -14.12
N TYR A 176 18.21 3.00 -13.35
CA TYR A 176 17.24 4.05 -13.08
C TYR A 176 17.87 5.22 -12.31
N LEU A 177 18.64 4.96 -11.25
CA LEU A 177 19.36 6.00 -10.51
C LEU A 177 20.34 6.77 -11.38
N ALA A 178 20.99 6.13 -12.36
CA ALA A 178 21.90 6.77 -13.31
C ALA A 178 21.18 7.76 -14.25
N THR A 179 19.85 7.69 -14.39
CA THR A 179 19.06 8.70 -15.14
C THR A 179 18.77 9.97 -14.33
N GLY A 180 19.24 10.07 -13.09
CA GLY A 180 18.89 11.14 -12.15
C GLY A 180 17.53 10.95 -11.46
N GLY A 181 16.93 9.75 -11.58
CA GLY A 181 15.74 9.37 -10.81
C GLY A 181 16.11 8.90 -9.39
N GLU A 182 15.12 8.86 -8.51
CA GLU A 182 15.28 8.40 -7.13
C GLU A 182 14.15 7.44 -6.71
N PHE A 183 14.46 6.53 -5.78
CA PHE A 183 13.47 5.71 -5.09
C PHE A 183 13.27 6.25 -3.68
N ILE A 184 12.04 6.61 -3.35
CA ILE A 184 11.62 7.08 -2.03
C ILE A 184 10.93 5.89 -1.33
N VAL A 185 11.61 5.33 -0.33
CA VAL A 185 11.13 4.14 0.38
C VAL A 185 10.31 4.55 1.59
N HIS A 186 9.11 4.00 1.71
CA HIS A 186 8.18 4.26 2.82
C HIS A 186 8.00 2.99 3.66
N ASP A 187 8.23 3.08 4.96
CA ASP A 187 8.03 2.02 5.95
C ASP A 187 6.69 2.13 6.70
N LYS A 188 6.00 3.23 6.53
CA LYS A 188 4.75 3.59 7.19
C LYS A 188 3.89 4.48 6.30
N PRO A 189 2.61 4.71 6.65
CA PRO A 189 1.76 5.64 5.92
C PRO A 189 2.36 7.03 5.83
N THR A 190 2.37 7.58 4.62
CA THR A 190 2.92 8.91 4.34
C THR A 190 1.93 9.69 3.49
N GLU A 191 1.58 10.88 3.92
CA GLU A 191 0.79 11.82 3.12
C GLU A 191 1.71 12.42 2.05
N LEU A 192 1.44 12.09 0.77
CA LEU A 192 2.22 12.57 -0.36
C LEU A 192 1.77 13.97 -0.81
N PHE A 193 0.47 14.19 -0.79
CA PHE A 193 -0.22 15.45 -1.06
C PHE A 193 -1.40 15.55 -0.10
N PRO A 194 -1.96 16.73 0.15
CA PRO A 194 -3.10 16.89 1.06
C PRO A 194 -4.23 15.91 0.75
N GLY A 195 -4.55 15.03 1.69
CA GLY A 195 -5.57 13.99 1.54
C GLY A 195 -5.17 12.76 0.70
N VAL A 196 -3.95 12.71 0.18
CA VAL A 196 -3.42 11.60 -0.63
C VAL A 196 -2.34 10.85 0.14
N TRP A 197 -2.62 9.62 0.50
CA TRP A 197 -1.73 8.79 1.34
C TRP A 197 -1.19 7.60 0.57
N PHE A 198 0.11 7.36 0.68
CA PHE A 198 0.74 6.10 0.32
C PHE A 198 0.85 5.25 1.59
N THR A 199 0.31 4.03 1.56
CA THR A 199 0.21 3.21 2.77
C THR A 199 1.55 2.76 3.32
N GLY A 200 2.59 2.63 2.48
CA GLY A 200 3.69 1.75 2.76
C GLY A 200 3.20 0.30 2.89
N PRO A 201 4.01 -0.62 3.45
CA PRO A 201 3.61 -2.01 3.65
C PRO A 201 2.31 -2.14 4.45
N VAL A 202 1.34 -2.88 3.90
CA VAL A 202 0.02 -3.04 4.53
C VAL A 202 0.04 -4.15 5.57
N PRO A 203 -0.41 -3.89 6.83
CA PRO A 203 -0.59 -4.91 7.86
C PRO A 203 -1.65 -5.95 7.48
N ARG A 204 -1.49 -7.21 7.92
CA ARG A 204 -2.33 -8.35 7.52
C ARG A 204 -3.04 -9.01 8.71
N PRO A 205 -3.97 -8.32 9.41
CA PRO A 205 -4.70 -8.89 10.53
C PRO A 205 -5.75 -9.93 10.12
N ASN A 206 -6.21 -9.91 8.85
CA ASN A 206 -7.16 -10.87 8.32
C ASN A 206 -6.46 -12.00 7.57
N PRO A 207 -7.03 -13.22 7.49
CA PRO A 207 -6.38 -14.40 6.92
C PRO A 207 -6.45 -14.45 5.39
N GLU A 208 -6.13 -13.34 4.72
CA GLU A 208 -6.05 -13.27 3.26
C GLU A 208 -4.70 -13.82 2.78
N LYS A 209 -4.74 -14.71 1.78
CA LYS A 209 -3.56 -15.27 1.09
C LYS A 209 -3.67 -14.96 -0.39
N ASN A 210 -3.23 -13.78 -0.79
CA ASN A 210 -3.37 -13.24 -2.13
C ASN A 210 -2.01 -13.17 -2.84
N TRP A 211 -1.22 -14.25 -2.80
CA TRP A 211 0.07 -14.39 -3.49
C TRP A 211 0.25 -15.80 -4.01
N ASN A 212 1.12 -15.97 -5.00
CA ASN A 212 1.47 -17.26 -5.55
C ASN A 212 2.65 -17.88 -4.79
N PRO A 213 2.64 -19.20 -4.48
CA PRO A 213 3.79 -19.87 -3.89
C PRO A 213 4.94 -20.00 -4.90
N GLY A 214 6.15 -20.28 -4.37
CA GLY A 214 7.31 -20.63 -5.18
C GLY A 214 8.42 -19.58 -5.19
N LEU A 215 8.24 -18.46 -4.48
CA LEU A 215 9.31 -17.53 -4.19
C LEU A 215 9.52 -17.40 -2.68
N TRP A 216 10.74 -17.07 -2.30
CA TRP A 216 11.20 -17.07 -0.92
C TRP A 216 11.95 -15.80 -0.56
N LEU A 217 11.74 -15.34 0.64
CA LEU A 217 12.53 -14.30 1.29
C LEU A 217 13.55 -14.92 2.23
N ALA A 218 14.73 -14.31 2.35
CA ALA A 218 15.69 -14.67 3.39
C ALA A 218 15.12 -14.28 4.77
N ALA A 219 15.32 -15.18 5.75
CA ALA A 219 14.98 -14.97 7.15
C ALA A 219 16.12 -15.43 8.05
N ASP A 220 16.15 -15.03 9.32
CA ASP A 220 17.20 -15.35 10.27
C ASP A 220 17.43 -16.88 10.41
N GLN A 221 16.39 -17.68 10.25
CA GLN A 221 16.42 -19.13 10.33
C GLN A 221 16.01 -19.78 9.00
N GLY A 222 16.65 -19.41 7.89
CA GLY A 222 16.42 -20.02 6.58
C GLY A 222 15.64 -19.15 5.62
N ARG A 223 14.54 -19.69 5.05
CA ARG A 223 13.69 -19.00 4.06
C ARG A 223 12.23 -18.99 4.53
N VAL A 224 11.53 -17.93 4.26
CA VAL A 224 10.06 -17.83 4.42
C VAL A 224 9.43 -17.60 3.05
N GLU A 225 8.21 -18.10 2.86
CA GLU A 225 7.46 -17.87 1.62
C GLU A 225 7.30 -16.36 1.36
N ASP A 226 7.56 -15.93 0.12
CA ASP A 226 7.35 -14.55 -0.27
C ASP A 226 5.84 -14.24 -0.33
N ASN A 227 5.39 -13.49 0.64
CA ASN A 227 4.03 -13.00 0.71
C ASN A 227 3.89 -11.56 0.20
N VAL A 228 4.87 -11.06 -0.54
CA VAL A 228 4.92 -9.69 -1.07
C VAL A 228 4.78 -8.65 0.05
N PRO A 229 5.72 -8.59 1.00
CA PRO A 229 5.57 -7.79 2.23
C PRO A 229 5.55 -6.29 1.99
N GLU A 230 6.05 -5.81 0.85
CA GLU A 230 6.06 -4.41 0.42
C GLU A 230 4.74 -3.93 -0.17
N ASP A 231 3.76 -4.84 -0.41
CA ASP A 231 2.51 -4.50 -1.08
C ASP A 231 1.84 -3.28 -0.45
N SER A 232 1.55 -2.29 -1.28
CA SER A 232 1.15 -0.94 -0.89
C SER A 232 0.02 -0.42 -1.78
N ALA A 233 -0.74 0.54 -1.26
CA ALA A 233 -1.87 1.16 -1.95
C ALA A 233 -1.80 2.69 -1.86
N LEU A 234 -2.51 3.39 -2.76
CA LEU A 234 -2.87 4.80 -2.58
C LEU A 234 -4.26 4.92 -1.97
N ILE A 235 -4.39 5.89 -1.07
CA ILE A 235 -5.63 6.22 -0.40
C ILE A 235 -5.92 7.71 -0.65
N PHE A 236 -7.16 7.99 -1.02
CA PHE A 236 -7.65 9.36 -1.21
C PHE A 236 -8.77 9.59 -0.22
N GLN A 237 -8.56 10.54 0.68
CA GLN A 237 -9.54 10.95 1.68
C GLN A 237 -10.42 12.04 1.08
N THR A 238 -11.72 11.77 0.90
CA THR A 238 -12.67 12.70 0.28
C THR A 238 -13.84 12.99 1.22
N ASP A 239 -14.61 14.04 0.93
CA ASP A 239 -15.84 14.34 1.69
C ASP A 239 -16.88 13.23 1.61
N ASP A 240 -16.84 12.40 0.56
CA ASP A 240 -17.76 11.28 0.33
C ASP A 240 -17.31 9.94 0.92
N GLY A 241 -16.08 9.88 1.48
CA GLY A 241 -15.45 8.67 2.01
C GLY A 241 -14.11 8.38 1.33
N VAL A 242 -13.54 7.23 1.65
CA VAL A 242 -12.21 6.82 1.22
C VAL A 242 -12.26 6.17 -0.16
N VAL A 243 -11.36 6.56 -1.05
CA VAL A 243 -11.06 5.84 -2.30
C VAL A 243 -9.73 5.11 -2.14
N VAL A 244 -9.68 3.84 -2.52
CA VAL A 244 -8.50 2.98 -2.45
C VAL A 244 -8.09 2.57 -3.87
N LEU A 245 -6.81 2.78 -4.22
CA LEU A 245 -6.21 2.30 -5.46
C LEU A 245 -5.14 1.27 -5.14
N THR A 246 -5.26 0.09 -5.74
CA THR A 246 -4.35 -1.05 -5.55
C THR A 246 -3.71 -1.49 -6.87
N GLY A 247 -2.51 -2.08 -6.84
CA GLY A 247 -1.92 -2.76 -8.00
C GLY A 247 -2.46 -4.18 -8.14
N CYS A 248 -1.96 -5.10 -7.31
CA CYS A 248 -2.49 -6.46 -7.13
C CYS A 248 -3.24 -6.65 -5.82
N GLY A 249 -2.93 -5.89 -4.78
CA GLY A 249 -3.52 -6.08 -3.46
C GLY A 249 -3.12 -7.42 -2.82
N HIS A 250 -1.84 -7.77 -2.88
CA HIS A 250 -1.29 -9.00 -2.28
C HIS A 250 -1.43 -9.05 -0.75
N ALA A 251 -1.55 -7.89 -0.11
CA ALA A 251 -1.86 -7.82 1.31
C ALA A 251 -3.28 -8.30 1.64
N GLY A 252 -4.14 -8.39 0.62
CA GLY A 252 -5.57 -8.66 0.74
C GLY A 252 -6.41 -7.39 0.79
N ILE A 253 -7.49 -7.35 -0.01
CA ILE A 253 -8.31 -6.12 -0.12
C ILE A 253 -9.01 -5.75 1.19
N VAL A 254 -9.38 -6.73 2.01
CA VAL A 254 -9.99 -6.47 3.32
C VAL A 254 -8.97 -5.85 4.27
N ASN A 255 -7.71 -6.33 4.26
CA ASN A 255 -6.62 -5.75 5.02
C ASN A 255 -6.32 -4.32 4.56
N ILE A 256 -6.24 -4.09 3.24
CA ILE A 256 -5.96 -2.78 2.64
C ILE A 256 -7.06 -1.77 3.02
N VAL A 257 -8.33 -2.13 2.86
CA VAL A 257 -9.46 -1.26 3.20
C VAL A 257 -9.50 -0.97 4.70
N GLN A 258 -9.26 -1.97 5.54
CA GLN A 258 -9.21 -1.75 6.99
C GLN A 258 -8.09 -0.78 7.38
N TYR A 259 -6.92 -0.90 6.73
CA TYR A 259 -5.80 -0.01 6.97
C TYR A 259 -6.07 1.40 6.43
N ALA A 260 -6.69 1.53 5.25
CA ALA A 260 -7.13 2.80 4.70
C ALA A 260 -8.06 3.57 5.64
N ARG A 261 -9.03 2.87 6.23
CA ARG A 261 -9.96 3.44 7.22
C ARG A 261 -9.25 3.86 8.53
N THR A 262 -8.18 3.16 8.90
CA THR A 262 -7.35 3.53 10.06
C THR A 262 -6.53 4.79 9.77
N ILE A 263 -5.92 4.89 8.58
CA ILE A 263 -5.10 6.03 8.18
C ILE A 263 -5.95 7.30 8.07
N SER A 264 -7.10 7.21 7.40
CA SER A 264 -7.98 8.35 7.15
C SER A 264 -8.85 8.74 8.35
N GLY A 265 -9.07 7.81 9.29
CA GLY A 265 -10.11 7.98 10.34
C GLY A 265 -11.56 7.87 9.82
N ASP A 266 -11.77 7.77 8.50
CA ASP A 266 -13.10 7.67 7.88
C ASP A 266 -13.51 6.21 7.67
N GLN A 267 -14.72 5.88 8.09
CA GLN A 267 -15.27 4.53 7.99
C GLN A 267 -16.03 4.25 6.68
N ARG A 268 -16.29 5.28 5.88
CA ARG A 268 -17.02 5.18 4.61
C ARG A 268 -16.08 4.77 3.49
N LEU A 269 -16.43 3.72 2.73
CA LEU A 269 -15.65 3.26 1.58
C LEU A 269 -16.36 3.72 0.28
N LEU A 270 -15.84 4.77 -0.35
CA LEU A 270 -16.42 5.32 -1.57
C LEU A 270 -16.11 4.44 -2.78
N ALA A 271 -14.84 4.05 -2.96
CA ALA A 271 -14.44 3.24 -4.10
C ALA A 271 -13.23 2.36 -3.82
N VAL A 272 -13.15 1.23 -4.53
CA VAL A 272 -11.96 0.42 -4.72
C VAL A 272 -11.68 0.35 -6.22
N VAL A 273 -10.43 0.68 -6.61
CA VAL A 273 -9.95 0.67 -7.99
C VAL A 273 -8.68 -0.20 -8.06
N GLY A 274 -8.55 -1.05 -9.10
CA GLY A 274 -7.34 -1.82 -9.37
C GLY A 274 -7.48 -3.32 -9.23
N GLY A 275 -6.34 -4.02 -9.02
CA GLY A 275 -6.27 -5.46 -8.85
C GLY A 275 -6.50 -5.90 -7.40
N LEU A 276 -7.16 -7.05 -7.22
CA LEU A 276 -7.48 -7.61 -5.90
C LEU A 276 -6.92 -9.04 -5.71
N HIS A 277 -6.17 -9.55 -6.69
CA HIS A 277 -5.57 -10.89 -6.74
C HIS A 277 -6.52 -12.02 -6.35
N LEU A 278 -7.72 -12.03 -6.95
CA LEU A 278 -8.80 -12.98 -6.65
C LEU A 278 -9.10 -13.96 -7.79
N PHE A 279 -8.34 -13.93 -8.90
CA PHE A 279 -8.60 -14.76 -10.09
C PHE A 279 -8.58 -16.26 -9.81
N SER A 280 -7.84 -16.72 -8.79
CA SER A 280 -7.76 -18.12 -8.35
C SER A 280 -8.44 -18.36 -6.98
N ALA A 281 -9.15 -17.37 -6.45
CA ALA A 281 -9.78 -17.47 -5.14
C ALA A 281 -10.93 -18.49 -5.13
N SER A 282 -11.08 -19.22 -4.03
CA SER A 282 -12.21 -20.14 -3.85
C SER A 282 -13.54 -19.38 -3.72
N ASP A 283 -14.66 -20.07 -4.00
CA ASP A 283 -16.01 -19.54 -3.79
C ASP A 283 -16.19 -19.01 -2.35
N GLN A 284 -15.64 -19.69 -1.36
CA GLN A 284 -15.69 -19.29 0.04
C GLN A 284 -14.94 -17.98 0.28
N THR A 285 -13.76 -17.83 -0.31
CA THR A 285 -12.95 -16.61 -0.22
C THR A 285 -13.68 -15.44 -0.88
N LEU A 286 -14.24 -15.64 -2.08
CA LEU A 286 -15.00 -14.61 -2.79
C LEU A 286 -16.23 -14.16 -2.00
N ALA A 287 -16.99 -15.11 -1.44
CA ALA A 287 -18.16 -14.80 -0.61
C ALA A 287 -17.74 -13.99 0.63
N TRP A 288 -16.72 -14.43 1.35
CA TRP A 288 -16.20 -13.74 2.53
C TRP A 288 -15.72 -12.32 2.22
N THR A 289 -14.94 -12.16 1.13
CA THR A 289 -14.45 -10.85 0.68
C THR A 289 -15.61 -9.91 0.32
N GLY A 290 -16.61 -10.41 -0.41
CA GLY A 290 -17.78 -9.64 -0.76
C GLY A 290 -18.60 -9.20 0.46
N ASP A 291 -18.80 -10.10 1.43
CA ASP A 291 -19.49 -9.77 2.69
C ASP A 291 -18.75 -8.70 3.49
N LYS A 292 -17.40 -8.75 3.52
CA LYS A 292 -16.58 -7.72 4.16
C LYS A 292 -16.73 -6.37 3.45
N LEU A 293 -16.59 -6.32 2.13
CA LEU A 293 -16.76 -5.10 1.35
C LEU A 293 -18.17 -4.51 1.50
N LYS A 294 -19.21 -5.37 1.56
CA LYS A 294 -20.58 -4.96 1.86
C LYS A 294 -20.69 -4.34 3.26
N THR A 295 -20.06 -4.95 4.26
CA THR A 295 -20.02 -4.41 5.64
C THR A 295 -19.35 -3.03 5.68
N TYR A 296 -18.35 -2.78 4.83
CA TYR A 296 -17.70 -1.49 4.66
C TYR A 296 -18.50 -0.50 3.81
N GLN A 297 -19.69 -0.91 3.34
CA GLN A 297 -20.62 -0.09 2.55
C GLN A 297 -19.96 0.46 1.27
N ILE A 298 -19.18 -0.38 0.58
CA ILE A 298 -18.56 0.01 -0.69
C ILE A 298 -19.61 0.53 -1.69
N ARG A 299 -19.31 1.66 -2.35
CA ARG A 299 -20.21 2.28 -3.32
C ARG A 299 -19.78 2.10 -4.76
N ASN A 300 -18.47 1.93 -5.03
CA ASN A 300 -17.94 1.72 -6.37
C ASN A 300 -16.81 0.69 -6.35
N LEU A 301 -16.77 -0.18 -7.36
CA LEU A 301 -15.73 -1.19 -7.57
C LEU A 301 -15.32 -1.19 -9.05
N LEU A 302 -14.14 -0.66 -9.37
CA LEU A 302 -13.53 -0.76 -10.70
C LEU A 302 -12.36 -1.75 -10.59
N ALA A 303 -12.68 -3.05 -10.70
CA ALA A 303 -11.73 -4.13 -10.47
C ALA A 303 -11.25 -4.76 -11.78
N GLY A 304 -9.96 -5.03 -11.87
CA GLY A 304 -9.37 -5.60 -13.09
C GLY A 304 -8.10 -6.39 -12.82
N HIS A 305 -7.31 -6.57 -13.86
CA HIS A 305 -6.03 -7.27 -13.82
C HIS A 305 -6.15 -8.63 -13.10
N CYS A 306 -5.39 -8.85 -12.04
CA CYS A 306 -5.39 -10.10 -11.26
C CYS A 306 -6.66 -10.34 -10.41
N THR A 307 -7.65 -9.45 -10.44
CA THR A 307 -8.96 -9.75 -9.83
C THR A 307 -9.66 -10.89 -10.55
N GLY A 308 -9.62 -10.90 -11.87
CA GLY A 308 -10.36 -11.84 -12.70
C GLY A 308 -11.82 -11.42 -12.93
N LEU A 309 -12.39 -11.89 -14.06
CA LEU A 309 -13.77 -11.54 -14.47
C LEU A 309 -14.80 -12.13 -13.50
N GLU A 310 -14.67 -13.42 -13.19
CA GLU A 310 -15.61 -14.14 -12.33
C GLU A 310 -15.63 -13.53 -10.92
N ALA A 311 -14.46 -13.26 -10.34
CA ALA A 311 -14.39 -12.62 -9.03
C ALA A 311 -15.10 -11.26 -9.02
N THR A 312 -14.89 -10.43 -10.05
CA THR A 312 -15.57 -9.13 -10.17
C THR A 312 -17.10 -9.28 -10.20
N TYR A 313 -17.63 -10.25 -10.95
CA TYR A 313 -19.07 -10.52 -10.98
C TYR A 313 -19.60 -11.03 -9.64
N ARG A 314 -18.88 -11.92 -8.98
CA ARG A 314 -19.24 -12.42 -7.64
C ARG A 314 -19.25 -11.32 -6.58
N LEU A 315 -18.24 -10.46 -6.60
CA LEU A 315 -18.18 -9.30 -5.70
C LEU A 315 -19.32 -8.33 -5.97
N ARG A 316 -19.68 -8.08 -7.25
CA ARG A 316 -20.86 -7.28 -7.60
C ARG A 316 -22.14 -7.83 -6.96
N GLN A 317 -22.37 -9.13 -7.06
CA GLN A 317 -23.56 -9.78 -6.52
C GLN A 317 -23.58 -9.72 -4.97
N SER A 318 -22.48 -10.09 -4.32
CA SER A 318 -22.44 -10.16 -2.86
C SER A 318 -22.48 -8.78 -2.18
N THR A 319 -21.90 -7.75 -2.80
CA THR A 319 -21.97 -6.37 -2.29
C THR A 319 -23.30 -5.69 -2.54
N GLY A 320 -24.10 -6.19 -3.49
CA GLY A 320 -25.37 -5.56 -3.92
C GLY A 320 -25.15 -4.36 -4.86
N LEU A 321 -23.94 -4.19 -5.39
CA LEU A 321 -23.65 -3.19 -6.43
C LEU A 321 -24.26 -3.60 -7.78
N ASP A 322 -24.44 -2.64 -8.67
CA ASP A 322 -24.98 -2.87 -10.01
C ASP A 322 -23.89 -2.79 -11.09
N ARG A 323 -24.29 -2.94 -12.36
CA ARG A 323 -23.40 -2.90 -13.53
C ARG A 323 -22.79 -1.51 -13.81
N LYS A 324 -23.22 -0.45 -13.13
CA LYS A 324 -22.62 0.89 -13.22
C LYS A 324 -21.64 1.16 -12.09
N THR A 325 -21.84 0.48 -10.96
CA THR A 325 -21.07 0.72 -9.72
C THR A 325 -20.09 -0.41 -9.39
N ALA A 326 -20.20 -1.59 -10.05
CA ALA A 326 -19.16 -2.62 -9.99
C ALA A 326 -18.85 -3.12 -11.40
N VAL A 327 -17.67 -2.77 -11.91
CA VAL A 327 -17.29 -2.89 -13.32
C VAL A 327 -15.93 -3.57 -13.43
N VAL A 328 -15.76 -4.41 -14.46
CA VAL A 328 -14.44 -4.91 -14.87
C VAL A 328 -13.66 -3.75 -15.47
N SER A 329 -12.48 -3.49 -14.96
CA SER A 329 -11.64 -2.43 -15.52
C SER A 329 -11.11 -2.82 -16.90
N ALA A 330 -11.10 -1.85 -17.79
CA ALA A 330 -10.59 -1.96 -19.15
C ALA A 330 -9.68 -0.78 -19.45
N VAL A 331 -8.84 -0.88 -20.47
CA VAL A 331 -7.96 0.23 -20.89
C VAL A 331 -8.80 1.47 -21.21
N GLY A 332 -8.51 2.59 -20.55
CA GLY A 332 -9.24 3.84 -20.66
C GLY A 332 -10.48 3.95 -19.75
N SER A 333 -10.88 2.88 -19.03
CA SER A 333 -11.90 3.02 -17.99
C SER A 333 -11.41 3.93 -16.87
N SER A 334 -12.33 4.62 -16.21
CA SER A 334 -11.93 5.57 -15.15
C SER A 334 -12.94 5.61 -14.00
N PHE A 335 -12.44 5.99 -12.83
CA PHE A 335 -13.25 6.45 -11.70
C PHE A 335 -13.04 7.96 -11.55
N THR A 336 -14.12 8.72 -11.43
CA THR A 336 -14.07 10.17 -11.19
C THR A 336 -14.92 10.52 -9.98
N LEU A 337 -14.36 11.26 -9.03
CA LEU A 337 -15.05 11.72 -7.83
C LEU A 337 -16.30 12.55 -8.26
N GLY A 338 -17.45 12.23 -7.66
CA GLY A 338 -18.72 12.85 -7.98
C GLY A 338 -19.43 12.30 -9.24
N ALA A 339 -18.69 11.73 -10.22
CA ALA A 339 -19.27 11.16 -11.45
C ALA A 339 -19.36 9.63 -11.46
N GLY A 340 -18.53 8.94 -10.64
CA GLY A 340 -18.48 7.48 -10.59
C GLY A 340 -17.62 6.85 -11.68
N ILE A 341 -18.00 5.66 -12.16
CA ILE A 341 -17.24 4.84 -13.09
C ILE A 341 -17.65 5.09 -14.54
N ASP A 342 -16.67 5.38 -15.41
CA ASP A 342 -16.78 5.23 -16.87
C ASP A 342 -16.16 3.89 -17.28
N PRO A 343 -16.96 2.87 -17.69
CA PRO A 343 -16.46 1.51 -17.92
C PRO A 343 -15.80 1.31 -19.29
N ARG A 344 -15.96 2.23 -20.23
CA ARG A 344 -15.70 2.05 -21.67
C ARG A 344 -16.63 0.98 -22.31
N ARG A 345 -16.56 0.85 -23.64
CA ARG A 345 -17.57 0.06 -24.39
C ARG A 345 -17.47 -1.44 -24.15
N LEU A 346 -16.27 -1.99 -24.07
CA LEU A 346 -16.10 -3.46 -23.99
C LEU A 346 -16.28 -4.00 -22.56
N ALA A 347 -16.30 -3.15 -21.54
CA ALA A 347 -16.50 -3.54 -20.14
C ALA A 347 -17.90 -3.21 -19.58
N GLN A 348 -18.83 -2.75 -20.42
CA GLN A 348 -20.21 -2.43 -20.01
C GLN A 348 -21.08 -3.66 -19.69
#